data_6e0f9d1df57db6b33f94c71f74456984
#
_entry.id   6e0f9d1df57db6b33f94c71f74456984
#
_cell.length_a   1.000
_cell.length_b   1.000
_cell.length_c   1.000
_cell.angle_alpha   90.00
_cell.angle_beta   90.00
_cell.angle_gamma   90.00
#
_symmetry.space_group_name_H-M   'P 1'
#
loop_
_entity.id
_entity.type
_entity.pdbx_description
1 polymer ?
#
loop_
_entity_poly.entity_id
_entity_poly.type
_entity_poly.pdbx_seq_one_letter_code
_entity_poly.pdbx_strand_id
1 'polypeptide(L)'
;MSAARDRDYFSAMLRELLPAAAGLRGNHLVLSKNAQDADQAQTNAAFTSKWAKYADRGSREKLYEMQRRWYLSLYGFAAESELAQFLNTRRVIFDAGCGLGYKSAWFAALAPQSLVIGMDFSEAATQAAQEYSRFGNLFFIQGDIAGTSLADSCIDYVSCDQTIMHTQNPDATFGELRRVTARGGQLACYFYAKKALPRELLDDYFRQRCKGMSEEELWQMSEQLTELGRRLCDLHVTIDAPAVPALGIKGGRYDLQRFLYWNFLKCFWNPELGTETSVVTNFDWYSPSNARRYTETEVRELVQRESLSIVHFHQEEACYSGRFLRS
;
A
#
# COMPACT_ATOMS: atom_id res chain seq x y z
N MET A 1 17.54 30.53 10.56
CA MET A 1 16.66 29.97 9.52
C MET A 1 17.56 29.29 8.49
N SER A 2 17.53 27.98 8.38
CA SER A 2 18.27 27.23 7.32
C SER A 2 17.71 27.66 5.96
N ALA A 3 18.59 27.97 4.98
CA ALA A 3 18.15 28.26 3.63
C ALA A 3 17.30 27.09 3.09
N ALA A 4 16.21 27.40 2.39
CA ALA A 4 15.40 26.39 1.75
C ALA A 4 16.28 25.65 0.73
N ARG A 5 16.37 24.31 0.85
CA ARG A 5 17.08 23.47 -0.11
C ARG A 5 16.26 23.42 -1.39
N ASP A 6 16.92 23.56 -2.53
CA ASP A 6 16.27 23.55 -3.84
C ASP A 6 16.28 22.13 -4.46
N ARG A 7 15.65 22.00 -5.62
CA ARG A 7 15.59 20.72 -6.35
C ARG A 7 16.97 20.23 -6.74
N ASP A 8 17.91 21.08 -7.07
CA ASP A 8 19.24 20.67 -7.51
C ASP A 8 20.02 20.03 -6.37
N TYR A 9 19.88 20.54 -5.13
CA TYR A 9 20.41 19.90 -3.95
C TYR A 9 19.86 18.47 -3.77
N PHE A 10 18.54 18.28 -3.85
CA PHE A 10 17.93 16.98 -3.66
C PHE A 10 18.19 16.04 -4.85
N SER A 11 18.31 16.56 -6.07
CA SER A 11 18.71 15.78 -7.25
C SER A 11 20.13 15.24 -7.11
N ALA A 12 21.07 16.04 -6.61
CA ALA A 12 22.43 15.59 -6.33
C ALA A 12 22.44 14.47 -5.29
N MET A 13 21.69 14.67 -4.19
CA MET A 13 21.53 13.66 -3.15
C MET A 13 20.93 12.35 -3.67
N LEU A 14 19.89 12.41 -4.53
CA LEU A 14 19.31 11.21 -5.14
C LEU A 14 20.33 10.44 -6.01
N ARG A 15 21.17 11.16 -6.77
CA ARG A 15 22.22 10.52 -7.60
C ARG A 15 23.28 9.79 -6.78
N GLU A 16 23.56 10.25 -5.57
CA GLU A 16 24.46 9.54 -4.65
C GLU A 16 23.85 8.22 -4.15
N LEU A 17 22.52 8.18 -3.95
CA LEU A 17 21.80 7.02 -3.43
C LEU A 17 21.45 6.01 -4.53
N LEU A 18 21.33 6.47 -5.77
CA LEU A 18 20.87 5.70 -6.91
C LEU A 18 21.76 6.00 -8.13
N PRO A 19 22.79 5.19 -8.42
CA PRO A 19 23.69 5.42 -9.56
C PRO A 19 22.96 5.52 -10.92
N ALA A 20 21.85 4.78 -11.07
CA ALA A 20 21.00 4.85 -12.26
C ALA A 20 20.27 6.21 -12.44
N ALA A 21 20.32 7.11 -11.45
CA ALA A 21 19.67 8.43 -11.52
C ALA A 21 20.31 9.40 -12.54
N ALA A 22 21.31 8.98 -13.29
CA ALA A 22 21.83 9.72 -14.45
C ALA A 22 20.72 10.01 -15.49
N GLY A 23 19.69 9.15 -15.58
CA GLY A 23 18.51 9.32 -16.43
C GLY A 23 17.41 10.21 -15.86
N LEU A 24 17.62 10.85 -14.70
CA LEU A 24 16.62 11.68 -14.04
C LEU A 24 16.25 12.90 -14.92
N ARG A 25 14.95 13.07 -15.17
CA ARG A 25 14.37 14.21 -15.91
C ARG A 25 13.41 14.96 -14.99
N GLY A 26 13.81 16.15 -14.59
CA GLY A 26 13.04 16.93 -13.60
C GLY A 26 12.97 16.19 -12.25
N ASN A 27 11.80 15.69 -11.89
CA ASN A 27 11.56 14.90 -10.69
C ASN A 27 11.16 13.44 -10.99
N HIS A 28 11.40 12.95 -12.23
CA HIS A 28 10.98 11.62 -12.67
C HIS A 28 12.14 10.81 -13.24
N LEU A 29 12.18 9.53 -12.88
CA LEU A 29 13.12 8.54 -13.38
C LEU A 29 12.37 7.25 -13.75
N VAL A 30 12.77 6.61 -14.86
CA VAL A 30 12.33 5.27 -15.23
C VAL A 30 13.50 4.34 -15.16
N LEU A 31 13.41 3.31 -14.33
CA LEU A 31 14.39 2.21 -14.25
C LEU A 31 14.02 1.10 -15.21
N SER A 32 15.02 0.33 -15.62
CA SER A 32 14.78 -0.92 -16.36
C SER A 32 13.91 -1.85 -15.53
N LYS A 33 12.90 -2.43 -16.15
CA LYS A 33 12.03 -3.39 -15.47
C LYS A 33 12.77 -4.71 -15.30
N ASN A 34 12.73 -5.28 -14.10
CA ASN A 34 13.18 -6.63 -13.86
C ASN A 34 12.31 -7.64 -14.63
N ALA A 35 12.85 -8.82 -14.91
CA ALA A 35 12.06 -9.92 -15.46
C ALA A 35 10.94 -10.29 -14.46
N GLN A 36 9.71 -10.37 -14.97
CA GLN A 36 8.53 -10.68 -14.18
C GLN A 36 7.92 -11.99 -14.63
N ASP A 37 7.34 -12.73 -13.67
CA ASP A 37 6.44 -13.80 -14.04
C ASP A 37 5.08 -13.27 -14.53
N ALA A 38 4.25 -14.17 -15.07
CA ALA A 38 2.95 -13.80 -15.63
C ALA A 38 2.01 -13.21 -14.56
N ASP A 39 2.08 -13.69 -13.32
CA ASP A 39 1.23 -13.22 -12.22
C ASP A 39 1.62 -11.81 -11.78
N GLN A 40 2.91 -11.47 -11.76
CA GLN A 40 3.35 -10.10 -11.47
C GLN A 40 2.98 -9.14 -12.60
N ALA A 41 3.15 -9.56 -13.84
CA ALA A 41 2.77 -8.75 -15.01
C ALA A 41 1.27 -8.45 -15.00
N GLN A 42 0.43 -9.44 -14.73
CA GLN A 42 -1.03 -9.29 -14.60
C GLN A 42 -1.39 -8.39 -13.40
N THR A 43 -0.74 -8.56 -12.25
CA THR A 43 -0.95 -7.71 -11.06
C THR A 43 -0.65 -6.23 -11.39
N ASN A 44 0.44 -5.96 -12.10
CA ASN A 44 0.78 -4.61 -12.52
C ASN A 44 -0.23 -4.02 -13.51
N ALA A 45 -0.74 -4.82 -14.45
CA ALA A 45 -1.79 -4.40 -15.37
C ALA A 45 -3.08 -4.03 -14.60
N ALA A 46 -3.48 -4.85 -13.62
CA ALA A 46 -4.63 -4.57 -12.77
C ALA A 46 -4.50 -3.24 -12.01
N PHE A 47 -3.34 -2.95 -11.42
CA PHE A 47 -3.10 -1.67 -10.74
C PHE A 47 -3.02 -0.50 -11.72
N THR A 48 -2.46 -0.67 -12.90
CA THR A 48 -2.48 0.38 -13.95
C THR A 48 -3.92 0.74 -14.33
N SER A 49 -4.78 -0.26 -14.57
CA SER A 49 -6.21 -0.07 -14.81
C SER A 49 -6.92 0.62 -13.65
N LYS A 50 -6.67 0.17 -12.42
CA LYS A 50 -7.20 0.79 -11.20
C LYS A 50 -6.90 2.29 -11.15
N TRP A 51 -5.66 2.67 -11.35
CA TRP A 51 -5.26 4.09 -11.26
C TRP A 51 -5.83 4.94 -12.39
N ALA A 52 -6.03 4.38 -13.57
CA ALA A 52 -6.68 5.06 -14.69
C ALA A 52 -8.16 5.41 -14.40
N LYS A 53 -8.85 4.60 -13.58
CA LYS A 53 -10.25 4.86 -13.17
C LYS A 53 -10.38 5.98 -12.13
N TYR A 54 -9.34 6.32 -11.37
CA TYR A 54 -9.37 7.42 -10.41
C TYR A 54 -9.21 8.79 -11.07
N ALA A 55 -10.07 9.12 -12.06
CA ALA A 55 -10.02 10.39 -12.78
C ALA A 55 -10.62 11.55 -11.98
N ASP A 56 -11.66 11.31 -11.14
CA ASP A 56 -12.31 12.36 -10.36
C ASP A 56 -11.51 12.75 -9.10
N ARG A 57 -11.10 14.03 -9.05
CA ARG A 57 -10.35 14.58 -7.91
C ARG A 57 -11.15 14.61 -6.61
N GLY A 58 -12.46 14.85 -6.68
CA GLY A 58 -13.30 14.98 -5.48
C GLY A 58 -13.39 13.66 -4.70
N SER A 59 -13.59 12.56 -5.40
CA SER A 59 -13.59 11.20 -4.81
C SER A 59 -12.24 10.85 -4.22
N ARG A 60 -11.14 11.23 -4.88
CA ARG A 60 -9.76 11.01 -4.41
C ARG A 60 -9.46 11.75 -3.11
N GLU A 61 -9.88 13.00 -2.96
CA GLU A 61 -9.58 13.80 -1.76
C GLU A 61 -10.18 13.18 -0.50
N LYS A 62 -11.44 12.74 -0.55
CA LYS A 62 -12.09 12.03 0.57
C LYS A 62 -11.37 10.74 0.93
N LEU A 63 -10.99 9.96 -0.08
CA LEU A 63 -10.23 8.74 0.12
C LEU A 63 -8.87 9.04 0.78
N TYR A 64 -8.15 10.05 0.29
CA TYR A 64 -6.84 10.41 0.83
C TYR A 64 -6.91 10.94 2.26
N GLU A 65 -7.96 11.68 2.61
CA GLU A 65 -8.20 12.13 4.00
C GLU A 65 -8.43 10.93 4.92
N MET A 66 -9.27 9.97 4.52
CA MET A 66 -9.48 8.74 5.27
C MET A 66 -8.17 7.94 5.41
N GLN A 67 -7.42 7.77 4.31
CA GLN A 67 -6.17 7.04 4.31
C GLN A 67 -5.09 7.69 5.17
N ARG A 68 -5.00 9.04 5.23
CA ARG A 68 -4.10 9.75 6.16
C ARG A 68 -4.43 9.43 7.61
N ARG A 69 -5.72 9.52 7.99
CA ARG A 69 -6.15 9.17 9.35
C ARG A 69 -5.84 7.72 9.68
N TRP A 70 -6.10 6.82 8.74
CA TRP A 70 -5.82 5.40 8.92
C TRP A 70 -4.31 5.13 9.00
N TYR A 71 -3.50 5.77 8.16
CA TYR A 71 -2.03 5.69 8.22
C TYR A 71 -1.48 6.05 9.60
N LEU A 72 -1.96 7.12 10.21
CA LEU A 72 -1.55 7.51 11.58
C LEU A 72 -1.84 6.39 12.58
N SER A 73 -3.03 5.81 12.55
CA SER A 73 -3.42 4.69 13.41
C SER A 73 -2.58 3.44 13.14
N LEU A 74 -2.43 3.04 11.87
CA LEU A 74 -1.69 1.84 11.44
C LEU A 74 -0.23 1.86 11.91
N TYR A 75 0.37 3.03 11.95
CA TYR A 75 1.79 3.18 12.26
C TYR A 75 2.06 3.86 13.61
N GLY A 76 1.03 4.04 14.44
CA GLY A 76 1.15 4.49 15.83
C GLY A 76 1.62 5.93 15.97
N PHE A 77 1.06 6.82 15.16
CA PHE A 77 1.18 8.27 15.33
C PHE A 77 -0.14 8.81 15.86
N ALA A 78 -0.11 9.50 16.99
CA ALA A 78 -1.31 10.04 17.61
C ALA A 78 -1.95 11.18 16.78
N ALA A 79 -1.13 11.92 16.01
CA ALA A 79 -1.57 13.02 15.16
C ALA A 79 -0.59 13.26 14.00
N GLU A 80 -1.05 14.02 12.99
CA GLU A 80 -0.20 14.46 11.87
C GLU A 80 1.03 15.26 12.34
N SER A 81 0.89 16.03 13.41
CA SER A 81 2.00 16.78 14.01
C SER A 81 3.12 15.86 14.55
N GLU A 82 2.76 14.70 15.10
CA GLU A 82 3.74 13.71 15.55
C GLU A 82 4.45 13.06 14.36
N LEU A 83 3.70 12.70 13.31
CA LEU A 83 4.28 12.22 12.06
C LEU A 83 5.23 13.26 11.46
N ALA A 84 4.82 14.54 11.43
CA ALA A 84 5.66 15.63 10.94
C ALA A 84 6.96 15.77 11.74
N GLN A 85 6.88 15.73 13.08
CA GLN A 85 8.06 15.76 13.94
C GLN A 85 8.99 14.58 13.65
N PHE A 86 8.43 13.37 13.53
CA PHE A 86 9.18 12.16 13.20
C PHE A 86 9.86 12.29 11.83
N LEU A 87 9.15 12.69 10.78
CA LEU A 87 9.68 12.79 9.42
C LEU A 87 10.77 13.87 9.32
N ASN A 88 10.63 14.99 10.02
CA ASN A 88 11.64 16.06 10.03
C ASN A 88 12.98 15.65 10.67
N THR A 89 13.03 14.54 11.39
CA THR A 89 14.30 13.94 11.86
C THR A 89 14.95 13.00 10.84
N ARG A 90 14.33 12.78 9.69
CA ARG A 90 14.79 11.85 8.63
C ARG A 90 15.36 12.65 7.47
N ARG A 91 16.53 12.24 7.00
CA ARG A 91 17.18 12.88 5.86
C ARG A 91 16.59 12.38 4.53
N VAL A 92 16.29 11.06 4.47
CA VAL A 92 15.74 10.39 3.30
C VAL A 92 14.52 9.55 3.68
N ILE A 93 13.43 9.75 2.95
CA ILE A 93 12.16 9.06 3.13
C ILE A 93 11.82 8.35 1.82
N PHE A 94 11.43 7.09 1.90
CA PHE A 94 11.07 6.27 0.75
C PHE A 94 9.65 5.73 0.88
N ASP A 95 8.77 6.08 -0.07
CA ASP A 95 7.41 5.56 -0.21
C ASP A 95 7.41 4.44 -1.26
N ALA A 96 7.47 3.21 -0.82
CA ALA A 96 7.56 2.01 -1.64
C ALA A 96 6.16 1.54 -2.06
N GLY A 97 5.83 1.61 -3.35
CA GLY A 97 4.50 1.40 -3.90
C GLY A 97 3.65 2.65 -3.75
N CYS A 98 4.15 3.78 -4.26
CA CYS A 98 3.55 5.09 -4.05
C CYS A 98 2.23 5.33 -4.82
N GLY A 99 1.90 4.50 -5.83
CA GLY A 99 0.74 4.70 -6.70
C GLY A 99 0.72 6.10 -7.30
N LEU A 100 -0.42 6.80 -7.18
CA LEU A 100 -0.58 8.20 -7.63
C LEU A 100 0.15 9.23 -6.75
N GLY A 101 0.97 8.84 -5.78
CA GLY A 101 1.93 9.69 -5.08
C GLY A 101 1.38 10.62 -4.01
N TYR A 102 0.09 10.52 -3.63
CA TYR A 102 -0.49 11.42 -2.63
C TYR A 102 0.22 11.34 -1.27
N LYS A 103 0.63 10.15 -0.85
CA LYS A 103 1.33 9.92 0.42
C LYS A 103 2.77 10.46 0.35
N SER A 104 3.47 10.22 -0.77
CA SER A 104 4.78 10.81 -1.02
C SER A 104 4.73 12.35 -0.96
N ALA A 105 3.70 12.96 -1.57
CA ALA A 105 3.50 14.42 -1.53
C ALA A 105 3.15 14.92 -0.13
N TRP A 106 2.38 14.17 0.63
CA TRP A 106 2.09 14.47 2.03
C TRP A 106 3.36 14.43 2.88
N PHE A 107 4.20 13.42 2.74
CA PHE A 107 5.49 13.36 3.42
C PHE A 107 6.42 14.51 3.03
N ALA A 108 6.47 14.86 1.74
CA ALA A 108 7.28 15.97 1.25
C ALA A 108 6.83 17.34 1.82
N ALA A 109 5.52 17.53 1.99
CA ALA A 109 4.96 18.70 2.62
C ALA A 109 5.27 18.77 4.13
N LEU A 110 5.18 17.63 4.84
CA LEU A 110 5.46 17.56 6.27
C LEU A 110 6.95 17.68 6.60
N ALA A 111 7.85 17.27 5.68
CA ALA A 111 9.30 17.26 5.89
C ALA A 111 10.04 17.96 4.73
N PRO A 112 9.94 19.30 4.60
CA PRO A 112 10.45 20.02 3.43
C PRO A 112 11.99 20.04 3.33
N GLN A 113 12.71 19.62 4.37
CA GLN A 113 14.17 19.50 4.38
C GLN A 113 14.66 18.08 4.08
N SER A 114 13.76 17.14 3.89
CA SER A 114 14.02 15.72 3.61
C SER A 114 13.89 15.44 2.13
N LEU A 115 14.75 14.57 1.58
CA LEU A 115 14.52 13.97 0.27
C LEU A 115 13.41 12.94 0.40
N VAL A 116 12.35 13.06 -0.40
CA VAL A 116 11.27 12.06 -0.50
C VAL A 116 11.32 11.38 -1.86
N ILE A 117 11.32 10.06 -1.85
CA ILE A 117 11.35 9.22 -3.04
C ILE A 117 10.06 8.39 -3.05
N GLY A 118 9.23 8.52 -4.09
CA GLY A 118 8.12 7.62 -4.35
C GLY A 118 8.53 6.63 -5.46
N MET A 119 8.31 5.34 -5.26
CA MET A 119 8.54 4.33 -6.31
C MET A 119 7.30 3.50 -6.52
N ASP A 120 6.91 3.32 -7.78
CA ASP A 120 5.83 2.41 -8.16
C ASP A 120 6.18 1.70 -9.46
N PHE A 121 5.71 0.47 -9.60
CA PHE A 121 5.97 -0.31 -10.81
C PHE A 121 5.14 0.17 -12.00
N SER A 122 3.93 0.67 -11.74
CA SER A 122 2.97 1.13 -12.73
C SER A 122 3.32 2.52 -13.27
N GLU A 123 2.61 2.93 -14.32
CA GLU A 123 2.69 4.28 -14.88
C GLU A 123 2.16 5.37 -13.93
N ALA A 124 1.54 4.99 -12.82
CA ALA A 124 1.09 5.92 -11.79
C ALA A 124 2.23 6.80 -11.25
N ALA A 125 3.46 6.28 -11.17
CA ALA A 125 4.64 7.08 -10.79
C ALA A 125 4.91 8.24 -11.77
N THR A 126 4.69 8.03 -13.06
CA THR A 126 4.82 9.08 -14.09
C THR A 126 3.74 10.17 -13.93
N GLN A 127 2.50 9.76 -13.66
CA GLN A 127 1.40 10.70 -13.41
C GLN A 127 1.65 11.49 -12.12
N ALA A 128 2.11 10.81 -11.05
CA ALA A 128 2.47 11.42 -9.78
C ALA A 128 3.58 12.49 -9.95
N ALA A 129 4.60 12.19 -10.76
CA ALA A 129 5.68 13.13 -11.03
C ALA A 129 5.19 14.43 -11.69
N GLN A 130 4.20 14.34 -12.58
CA GLN A 130 3.57 15.50 -13.21
C GLN A 130 2.70 16.28 -12.21
N GLU A 131 1.82 15.59 -11.48
CA GLU A 131 0.87 16.19 -10.53
C GLU A 131 1.59 16.91 -9.39
N TYR A 132 2.67 16.34 -8.86
CA TYR A 132 3.42 16.89 -7.73
C TYR A 132 4.74 17.56 -8.13
N SER A 133 4.87 18.01 -9.37
CA SER A 133 6.08 18.67 -9.89
C SER A 133 6.48 19.94 -9.13
N ARG A 134 5.58 20.56 -8.37
CA ARG A 134 5.85 21.76 -7.54
C ARG A 134 6.77 21.50 -6.35
N PHE A 135 6.88 20.25 -5.86
CA PHE A 135 7.74 19.93 -4.73
C PHE A 135 9.20 19.80 -5.18
N GLY A 136 10.09 20.60 -4.60
CA GLY A 136 11.53 20.54 -4.88
C GLY A 136 12.23 19.31 -4.29
N ASN A 137 11.69 18.78 -3.19
CA ASN A 137 12.24 17.66 -2.42
C ASN A 137 11.61 16.30 -2.70
N LEU A 138 10.74 16.17 -3.74
CA LEU A 138 9.99 14.96 -4.08
C LEU A 138 10.34 14.47 -5.47
N PHE A 139 10.75 13.20 -5.55
CA PHE A 139 11.10 12.52 -6.79
C PHE A 139 10.32 11.22 -6.93
N PHE A 140 9.95 10.89 -8.16
CA PHE A 140 9.22 9.67 -8.47
C PHE A 140 10.05 8.76 -9.38
N ILE A 141 10.02 7.48 -9.07
CA ILE A 141 10.74 6.45 -9.80
C ILE A 141 9.72 5.41 -10.29
N GLN A 142 9.63 5.22 -11.59
CA GLN A 142 8.97 4.04 -12.11
C GLN A 142 9.97 2.88 -12.02
N GLY A 143 9.71 1.94 -11.10
CA GLY A 143 10.64 0.85 -10.79
C GLY A 143 10.04 -0.20 -9.87
N ASP A 144 10.80 -1.27 -9.66
CA ASP A 144 10.38 -2.42 -8.84
C ASP A 144 10.90 -2.29 -7.41
N ILE A 145 10.00 -2.29 -6.43
CA ILE A 145 10.36 -2.26 -5.00
C ILE A 145 11.00 -3.57 -4.51
N ALA A 146 10.90 -4.65 -5.28
CA ALA A 146 11.59 -5.92 -5.00
C ALA A 146 13.08 -5.88 -5.41
N GLY A 147 13.50 -4.85 -6.16
CA GLY A 147 14.89 -4.63 -6.60
C GLY A 147 15.11 -3.14 -6.87
N THR A 148 15.15 -2.34 -5.80
CA THR A 148 15.08 -0.87 -5.87
C THR A 148 16.26 -0.21 -6.58
N SER A 149 17.38 -0.90 -6.75
CA SER A 149 18.68 -0.35 -7.20
C SER A 149 19.22 0.77 -6.30
N LEU A 150 18.60 1.06 -5.17
CA LEU A 150 19.10 1.99 -4.15
C LEU A 150 20.29 1.38 -3.41
N ALA A 151 21.18 2.24 -2.95
CA ALA A 151 22.32 1.83 -2.14
C ALA A 151 21.89 1.18 -0.81
N ASP A 152 22.76 0.36 -0.22
CA ASP A 152 22.52 -0.23 1.09
C ASP A 152 22.45 0.83 2.18
N SER A 153 21.55 0.64 3.15
CA SER A 153 21.51 1.45 4.37
C SER A 153 21.42 2.97 4.14
N CYS A 154 20.70 3.39 3.13
CA CYS A 154 20.65 4.79 2.70
C CYS A 154 19.34 5.53 3.02
N ILE A 155 18.31 4.82 3.50
CA ILE A 155 16.97 5.37 3.75
C ILE A 155 16.67 5.38 5.25
N ASP A 156 16.37 6.55 5.81
CA ASP A 156 16.06 6.67 7.24
C ASP A 156 14.64 6.21 7.59
N TYR A 157 13.70 6.35 6.64
CA TYR A 157 12.33 5.88 6.80
C TYR A 157 11.79 5.31 5.49
N VAL A 158 11.46 4.03 5.51
CA VAL A 158 10.76 3.32 4.42
C VAL A 158 9.31 3.16 4.81
N SER A 159 8.38 3.54 3.93
CA SER A 159 6.95 3.31 4.05
C SER A 159 6.49 2.40 2.92
N CYS A 160 6.15 1.14 3.22
CA CYS A 160 5.54 0.18 2.29
C CYS A 160 4.10 -0.10 2.73
N ASP A 161 3.21 0.83 2.42
CA ASP A 161 1.84 0.80 2.88
C ASP A 161 0.90 0.26 1.81
N GLN A 162 0.17 -0.83 2.12
CA GLN A 162 -0.81 -1.48 1.26
C GLN A 162 -0.25 -2.00 -0.10
N THR A 163 1.03 -2.39 -0.15
CA THR A 163 1.69 -2.74 -1.42
C THR A 163 2.38 -4.10 -1.41
N ILE A 164 3.12 -4.45 -0.36
CA ILE A 164 4.05 -5.59 -0.36
C ILE A 164 3.39 -6.93 -0.74
N MET A 165 2.13 -7.15 -0.35
CA MET A 165 1.38 -8.36 -0.63
C MET A 165 1.13 -8.60 -2.12
N HIS A 166 1.33 -7.58 -2.95
CA HIS A 166 1.13 -7.60 -4.40
C HIS A 166 2.43 -7.81 -5.20
N THR A 167 3.56 -7.97 -4.51
CA THR A 167 4.83 -8.33 -5.16
C THR A 167 4.92 -9.84 -5.39
N GLN A 168 5.72 -10.25 -6.35
CA GLN A 168 5.92 -11.66 -6.73
C GLN A 168 6.42 -12.50 -5.54
N ASN A 169 7.32 -11.92 -4.73
CA ASN A 169 7.83 -12.52 -3.49
C ASN A 169 7.86 -11.48 -2.38
N PRO A 170 6.77 -11.34 -1.60
CA PRO A 170 6.68 -10.33 -0.54
C PRO A 170 7.76 -10.46 0.54
N ASP A 171 8.21 -11.67 0.87
CA ASP A 171 9.25 -11.88 1.88
C ASP A 171 10.62 -11.40 1.37
N ALA A 172 10.96 -11.70 0.12
CA ALA A 172 12.18 -11.18 -0.51
C ALA A 172 12.12 -9.65 -0.67
N THR A 173 10.94 -9.11 -1.04
CA THR A 173 10.72 -7.66 -1.11
C THR A 173 10.91 -6.99 0.26
N PHE A 174 10.42 -7.60 1.34
CA PHE A 174 10.65 -7.09 2.68
C PHE A 174 12.14 -7.06 3.04
N GLY A 175 12.88 -8.09 2.65
CA GLY A 175 14.36 -8.14 2.77
C GLY A 175 15.06 -7.02 1.99
N GLU A 176 14.61 -6.73 0.76
CA GLU A 176 15.13 -5.61 -0.04
C GLU A 176 14.85 -4.25 0.62
N LEU A 177 13.61 -4.04 1.10
CA LEU A 177 13.26 -2.82 1.83
C LEU A 177 14.07 -2.66 3.13
N ARG A 178 14.33 -3.77 3.82
CA ARG A 178 15.24 -3.78 4.97
C ARG A 178 16.68 -3.48 4.56
N ARG A 179 17.18 -3.99 3.42
CA ARG A 179 18.54 -3.72 2.91
C ARG A 179 18.77 -2.23 2.74
N VAL A 180 17.84 -1.52 2.14
CA VAL A 180 17.94 -0.07 1.91
C VAL A 180 17.69 0.77 3.16
N THR A 181 16.97 0.26 4.17
CA THR A 181 16.76 0.97 5.44
C THR A 181 18.08 1.18 6.16
N ALA A 182 18.40 2.38 6.58
CA ALA A 182 19.63 2.72 7.31
C ALA A 182 19.66 2.06 8.71
N ARG A 183 20.86 1.90 9.30
CA ARG A 183 20.95 1.58 10.72
C ARG A 183 20.36 2.72 11.55
N GLY A 184 19.53 2.40 12.53
CA GLY A 184 18.72 3.38 13.27
C GLY A 184 17.52 3.93 12.48
N GLY A 185 17.35 3.51 11.22
CA GLY A 185 16.19 3.80 10.39
C GLY A 185 15.02 2.88 10.71
N GLN A 186 13.83 3.22 10.19
CA GLN A 186 12.62 2.43 10.40
C GLN A 186 11.97 2.05 9.07
N LEU A 187 11.47 0.80 9.02
CA LEU A 187 10.63 0.26 7.96
C LEU A 187 9.19 0.16 8.47
N ALA A 188 8.28 0.92 7.88
CA ALA A 188 6.84 0.78 8.08
C ALA A 188 6.27 -0.13 6.99
N CYS A 189 5.49 -1.14 7.36
CA CYS A 189 4.92 -2.08 6.40
C CYS A 189 3.53 -2.53 6.81
N TYR A 190 2.67 -2.73 5.79
CA TYR A 190 1.31 -3.22 5.91
C TYR A 190 1.20 -4.61 5.27
N PHE A 191 0.57 -5.55 5.95
CA PHE A 191 0.35 -6.93 5.50
C PHE A 191 -1.13 -7.28 5.55
N TYR A 192 -1.69 -7.87 4.50
CA TYR A 192 -3.06 -8.39 4.56
C TYR A 192 -3.17 -9.50 5.61
N ALA A 193 -4.12 -9.37 6.53
CA ALA A 193 -4.42 -10.42 7.49
C ALA A 193 -5.22 -11.55 6.83
N LYS A 194 -4.92 -12.82 7.17
CA LYS A 194 -5.78 -13.96 6.84
C LYS A 194 -7.13 -13.80 7.50
N LYS A 195 -8.18 -14.19 6.80
CA LYS A 195 -9.58 -14.14 7.22
C LYS A 195 -10.04 -15.50 7.73
N ALA A 196 -11.33 -15.65 8.00
CA ALA A 196 -11.94 -16.93 8.26
C ALA A 196 -11.70 -17.92 7.12
N LEU A 197 -11.55 -19.20 7.43
CA LEU A 197 -11.23 -20.24 6.45
C LEU A 197 -12.17 -20.27 5.22
N PRO A 198 -13.50 -20.12 5.35
CA PRO A 198 -14.38 -20.09 4.17
C PRO A 198 -14.03 -18.91 3.25
N ARG A 199 -13.69 -17.75 3.83
CA ARG A 199 -13.30 -16.58 3.06
C ARG A 199 -11.97 -16.78 2.33
N GLU A 200 -10.96 -17.36 2.97
CA GLU A 200 -9.68 -17.67 2.34
C GLU A 200 -9.84 -18.61 1.15
N LEU A 201 -10.64 -19.69 1.31
CA LEU A 201 -10.91 -20.66 0.24
C LEU A 201 -11.64 -20.03 -0.95
N LEU A 202 -12.64 -19.18 -0.68
CA LEU A 202 -13.38 -18.49 -1.74
C LEU A 202 -12.53 -17.45 -2.45
N ASP A 203 -11.74 -16.67 -1.70
CA ASP A 203 -10.86 -15.67 -2.29
C ASP A 203 -9.80 -16.30 -3.20
N ASP A 204 -9.20 -17.42 -2.81
CA ASP A 204 -8.23 -18.14 -3.65
C ASP A 204 -8.87 -18.73 -4.91
N TYR A 205 -10.03 -19.35 -4.76
CA TYR A 205 -10.77 -19.91 -5.90
C TYR A 205 -11.18 -18.80 -6.89
N PHE A 206 -11.75 -17.70 -6.41
CA PHE A 206 -12.19 -16.60 -7.28
C PHE A 206 -11.00 -15.89 -7.94
N ARG A 207 -9.89 -15.71 -7.25
CA ARG A 207 -8.68 -15.13 -7.85
C ARG A 207 -8.17 -15.96 -9.02
N GLN A 208 -8.19 -17.31 -8.91
CA GLN A 208 -7.85 -18.17 -10.03
C GLN A 208 -8.81 -18.02 -11.22
N ARG A 209 -10.11 -17.88 -10.95
CA ARG A 209 -11.11 -17.62 -12.00
C ARG A 209 -10.90 -16.26 -12.66
N CYS A 210 -10.56 -15.24 -11.89
CA CYS A 210 -10.32 -13.89 -12.37
C CYS A 210 -9.10 -13.78 -13.33
N LYS A 211 -8.12 -14.67 -13.22
CA LYS A 211 -6.97 -14.69 -14.15
C LYS A 211 -7.37 -14.89 -15.63
N GLY A 212 -8.48 -15.52 -15.89
CA GLY A 212 -8.99 -15.77 -17.25
C GLY A 212 -10.01 -14.74 -17.75
N MET A 213 -10.34 -13.73 -16.94
CA MET A 213 -11.32 -12.70 -17.27
C MET A 213 -10.66 -11.50 -17.94
N SER A 214 -11.39 -10.86 -18.85
CA SER A 214 -10.99 -9.56 -19.41
C SER A 214 -11.08 -8.46 -18.37
N GLU A 215 -10.41 -7.33 -18.62
CA GLU A 215 -10.48 -6.14 -17.73
C GLU A 215 -11.93 -5.67 -17.56
N GLU A 216 -12.71 -5.65 -18.65
CA GLU A 216 -14.11 -5.24 -18.60
C GLU A 216 -14.96 -6.16 -17.71
N GLU A 217 -14.80 -7.48 -17.85
CA GLU A 217 -15.47 -8.46 -16.99
C GLU A 217 -15.10 -8.29 -15.51
N LEU A 218 -13.84 -7.99 -15.21
CA LEU A 218 -13.37 -7.72 -13.83
C LEU A 218 -14.01 -6.47 -13.25
N TRP A 219 -14.13 -5.39 -14.03
CA TRP A 219 -14.83 -4.18 -13.59
C TRP A 219 -16.32 -4.44 -13.38
N GLN A 220 -16.98 -5.13 -14.32
CA GLN A 220 -18.41 -5.48 -14.20
C GLN A 220 -18.67 -6.34 -12.96
N MET A 221 -17.83 -7.36 -12.70
CA MET A 221 -17.92 -8.16 -11.48
C MET A 221 -17.77 -7.29 -10.22
N SER A 222 -16.85 -6.33 -10.23
CA SER A 222 -16.62 -5.44 -9.10
C SER A 222 -17.83 -4.53 -8.82
N GLU A 223 -18.50 -4.04 -9.86
CA GLU A 223 -19.76 -3.30 -9.76
C GLU A 223 -20.87 -4.17 -9.16
N GLN A 224 -21.00 -5.40 -9.64
CA GLN A 224 -22.00 -6.38 -9.14
C GLN A 224 -21.76 -6.75 -7.68
N LEU A 225 -20.50 -6.96 -7.27
CA LEU A 225 -20.14 -7.21 -5.87
C LEU A 225 -20.42 -6.00 -4.96
N THR A 226 -20.20 -4.78 -5.48
CA THR A 226 -20.53 -3.54 -4.78
C THR A 226 -22.04 -3.41 -4.57
N GLU A 227 -22.82 -3.66 -5.62
CA GLU A 227 -24.29 -3.63 -5.53
C GLU A 227 -24.81 -4.71 -4.57
N LEU A 228 -24.26 -5.93 -4.60
CA LEU A 228 -24.58 -6.98 -3.63
C LEU A 228 -24.28 -6.49 -2.20
N GLY A 229 -23.11 -5.91 -1.95
CA GLY A 229 -22.74 -5.37 -0.64
C GLY A 229 -23.67 -4.26 -0.17
N ARG A 230 -24.06 -3.36 -1.09
CA ARG A 230 -25.00 -2.29 -0.82
C ARG A 230 -26.39 -2.85 -0.41
N ARG A 231 -26.94 -3.77 -1.20
CA ARG A 231 -28.25 -4.39 -0.89
C ARG A 231 -28.25 -5.13 0.45
N LEU A 232 -27.18 -5.83 0.76
CA LEU A 232 -27.04 -6.50 2.07
C LEU A 232 -27.00 -5.48 3.22
N CYS A 233 -26.29 -4.36 3.03
CA CYS A 233 -26.24 -3.27 4.01
C CYS A 233 -27.61 -2.62 4.20
N ASP A 234 -28.37 -2.38 3.11
CA ASP A 234 -29.70 -1.77 3.13
C ASP A 234 -30.76 -2.63 3.84
N LEU A 235 -30.51 -3.90 4.10
CA LEU A 235 -31.40 -4.74 4.92
C LEU A 235 -31.42 -4.33 6.38
N HIS A 236 -30.38 -3.65 6.88
CA HIS A 236 -30.20 -3.26 8.28
C HIS A 236 -30.36 -4.43 9.28
N VAL A 237 -29.95 -5.63 8.86
CA VAL A 237 -30.05 -6.84 9.68
C VAL A 237 -28.79 -7.01 10.51
N THR A 238 -28.98 -7.18 11.82
CA THR A 238 -27.92 -7.58 12.75
C THR A 238 -28.10 -9.05 13.13
N ILE A 239 -27.00 -9.78 13.24
CA ILE A 239 -26.98 -11.16 13.67
C ILE A 239 -26.09 -11.34 14.89
N ASP A 240 -26.48 -12.21 15.81
CA ASP A 240 -25.63 -12.73 16.89
C ASP A 240 -25.00 -14.05 16.43
N ALA A 241 -23.81 -13.95 15.85
CA ALA A 241 -23.12 -15.10 15.28
C ALA A 241 -22.43 -15.92 16.37
N PRO A 242 -22.59 -17.26 16.39
CA PRO A 242 -21.80 -18.11 17.25
C PRO A 242 -20.32 -18.15 16.78
N ALA A 243 -19.39 -18.33 17.71
CA ALA A 243 -18.03 -18.63 17.37
C ALA A 243 -17.94 -20.03 16.73
N VAL A 244 -17.20 -20.15 15.62
CA VAL A 244 -16.87 -21.43 14.97
C VAL A 244 -15.35 -21.52 14.83
N PRO A 245 -14.61 -21.89 15.91
CA PRO A 245 -13.15 -21.83 15.92
C PRO A 245 -12.49 -22.64 14.81
N ALA A 246 -13.06 -23.81 14.46
CA ALA A 246 -12.57 -24.66 13.38
C ALA A 246 -12.55 -23.94 12.00
N LEU A 247 -13.40 -22.93 11.81
CA LEU A 247 -13.46 -22.11 10.60
C LEU A 247 -12.81 -20.75 10.78
N GLY A 248 -12.30 -20.42 11.96
CA GLY A 248 -11.75 -19.09 12.27
C GLY A 248 -12.83 -18.01 12.32
N ILE A 249 -14.13 -18.36 12.44
CA ILE A 249 -15.23 -17.41 12.58
C ILE A 249 -15.31 -16.97 14.04
N LYS A 250 -15.12 -15.68 14.29
CA LYS A 250 -15.27 -15.09 15.63
C LYS A 250 -16.75 -14.91 15.93
N GLY A 251 -17.18 -15.34 17.12
CA GLY A 251 -18.53 -15.03 17.61
C GLY A 251 -18.68 -13.54 17.95
N GLY A 252 -19.92 -13.06 17.91
CA GLY A 252 -20.24 -11.69 18.25
C GLY A 252 -21.44 -11.14 17.48
N ARG A 253 -21.75 -9.88 17.75
CA ARG A 253 -22.83 -9.17 17.08
C ARG A 253 -22.28 -8.42 15.88
N TYR A 254 -22.87 -8.70 14.72
CA TYR A 254 -22.42 -8.15 13.43
C TYR A 254 -23.61 -7.59 12.64
N ASP A 255 -23.36 -6.53 11.89
CA ASP A 255 -24.15 -6.23 10.70
C ASP A 255 -24.01 -7.40 9.70
N LEU A 256 -25.10 -7.80 9.04
CA LEU A 256 -25.14 -8.96 8.15
C LEU A 256 -24.13 -8.83 6.99
N GLN A 257 -24.06 -7.64 6.37
CA GLN A 257 -23.10 -7.39 5.27
C GLN A 257 -21.66 -7.54 5.77
N ARG A 258 -21.33 -7.01 6.96
CA ARG A 258 -19.99 -7.12 7.54
C ARG A 258 -19.64 -8.56 7.94
N PHE A 259 -20.63 -9.31 8.45
CA PHE A 259 -20.43 -10.74 8.75
C PHE A 259 -20.09 -11.54 7.48
N LEU A 260 -20.87 -11.37 6.41
CA LEU A 260 -20.61 -12.02 5.13
C LEU A 260 -19.27 -11.57 4.52
N TYR A 261 -19.00 -10.26 4.58
CA TYR A 261 -17.78 -9.66 4.08
C TYR A 261 -16.52 -10.23 4.74
N TRP A 262 -16.50 -10.37 6.05
CA TRP A 262 -15.31 -10.84 6.76
C TRP A 262 -15.13 -12.36 6.73
N ASN A 263 -16.21 -13.12 6.62
CA ASN A 263 -16.15 -14.57 6.80
C ASN A 263 -16.35 -15.37 5.52
N PHE A 264 -16.94 -14.81 4.46
CA PHE A 264 -17.30 -15.57 3.26
C PHE A 264 -16.93 -14.92 1.95
N LEU A 265 -17.41 -13.71 1.64
CA LEU A 265 -17.28 -13.11 0.32
C LEU A 265 -16.95 -11.61 0.42
N LYS A 266 -15.89 -11.16 -0.26
CA LYS A 266 -15.64 -9.73 -0.36
C LYS A 266 -16.67 -9.09 -1.30
N CYS A 267 -17.68 -8.47 -0.67
CA CYS A 267 -18.64 -7.58 -1.30
C CYS A 267 -18.57 -6.23 -0.57
N PHE A 268 -17.49 -5.49 -0.84
CA PHE A 268 -17.22 -4.24 -0.12
C PHE A 268 -18.25 -3.18 -0.48
N TRP A 269 -18.82 -2.59 0.54
CA TRP A 269 -19.65 -1.39 0.47
C TRP A 269 -19.38 -0.50 1.69
N ASN A 270 -19.18 0.78 1.43
CA ASN A 270 -19.10 1.81 2.48
C ASN A 270 -19.88 3.05 2.00
N PRO A 271 -20.99 3.42 2.66
CA PRO A 271 -21.83 4.55 2.25
C PRO A 271 -21.09 5.91 2.33
N GLU A 272 -20.13 6.05 3.24
CA GLU A 272 -19.34 7.29 3.39
C GLU A 272 -18.36 7.49 2.21
N LEU A 273 -17.83 6.39 1.67
CA LEU A 273 -16.89 6.40 0.55
C LEU A 273 -17.59 6.37 -0.82
N GLY A 274 -18.87 5.96 -0.84
CA GLY A 274 -19.69 5.91 -2.05
C GLY A 274 -19.37 4.75 -2.99
N THR A 275 -20.07 4.75 -4.12
CA THR A 275 -20.04 3.64 -5.10
C THR A 275 -18.69 3.49 -5.76
N GLU A 276 -18.11 4.57 -6.28
CA GLU A 276 -16.86 4.53 -7.04
C GLU A 276 -15.71 3.91 -6.24
N THR A 277 -15.48 4.40 -5.02
CA THR A 277 -14.44 3.86 -4.13
C THR A 277 -14.72 2.41 -3.75
N SER A 278 -16.00 2.04 -3.55
CA SER A 278 -16.38 0.67 -3.22
C SER A 278 -16.13 -0.29 -4.38
N VAL A 279 -16.43 0.12 -5.62
CA VAL A 279 -16.14 -0.66 -6.84
C VAL A 279 -14.63 -0.89 -6.99
N VAL A 280 -13.84 0.16 -6.87
CA VAL A 280 -12.36 0.05 -6.97
C VAL A 280 -11.79 -0.84 -5.84
N THR A 281 -12.38 -0.80 -4.64
CA THR A 281 -11.96 -1.67 -3.52
C THR A 281 -12.30 -3.15 -3.75
N ASN A 282 -13.40 -3.45 -4.45
CA ASN A 282 -13.69 -4.83 -4.88
C ASN A 282 -12.78 -5.26 -6.02
N PHE A 283 -12.49 -4.37 -6.97
CA PHE A 283 -11.60 -4.63 -8.10
C PHE A 283 -10.18 -4.98 -7.62
N ASP A 284 -9.57 -4.20 -6.75
CA ASP A 284 -8.19 -4.41 -6.31
C ASP A 284 -7.99 -5.64 -5.41
N TRP A 285 -9.10 -6.29 -5.00
CA TRP A 285 -9.02 -7.52 -4.23
C TRP A 285 -8.96 -8.78 -5.09
N TYR A 286 -9.80 -8.87 -6.13
CA TYR A 286 -9.89 -10.08 -6.95
C TYR A 286 -9.07 -10.00 -8.24
N SER A 287 -8.85 -8.81 -8.77
CA SER A 287 -8.17 -8.63 -10.05
C SER A 287 -6.67 -8.94 -10.00
N PRO A 288 -5.88 -8.49 -8.99
CA PRO A 288 -4.46 -8.84 -8.94
C PRO A 288 -4.25 -10.32 -8.70
N SER A 289 -3.36 -10.96 -9.48
CA SER A 289 -2.95 -12.34 -9.26
C SER A 289 -2.20 -12.52 -7.94
N ASN A 290 -1.37 -11.54 -7.57
CA ASN A 290 -0.62 -11.53 -6.33
C ASN A 290 -1.39 -10.80 -5.23
N ALA A 291 -1.75 -11.53 -4.16
CA ALA A 291 -2.37 -10.95 -2.95
C ALA A 291 -2.12 -11.86 -1.75
N ARG A 292 -0.88 -11.92 -1.28
CA ARG A 292 -0.50 -12.73 -0.12
C ARG A 292 -1.16 -12.22 1.16
N ARG A 293 -1.67 -13.14 1.96
CA ARG A 293 -2.23 -12.88 3.30
C ARG A 293 -1.38 -13.58 4.35
N TYR A 294 -1.33 -12.99 5.53
CA TYR A 294 -0.46 -13.42 6.63
C TYR A 294 -1.26 -13.70 7.89
N THR A 295 -0.77 -14.57 8.74
CA THR A 295 -1.10 -14.62 10.17
C THR A 295 -0.20 -13.64 10.92
N GLU A 296 -0.57 -13.29 12.17
CA GLU A 296 0.29 -12.49 13.05
C GLU A 296 1.66 -13.14 13.26
N THR A 297 1.67 -14.46 13.47
CA THR A 297 2.90 -15.23 13.67
C THR A 297 3.84 -15.11 12.48
N GLU A 298 3.33 -15.30 11.27
CA GLU A 298 4.12 -15.17 10.03
C GLU A 298 4.75 -13.77 9.88
N VAL A 299 4.01 -12.70 10.24
CA VAL A 299 4.57 -11.33 10.21
C VAL A 299 5.67 -11.15 11.25
N ARG A 300 5.46 -11.62 12.49
CA ARG A 300 6.46 -11.52 13.57
C ARG A 300 7.73 -12.32 13.26
N GLU A 301 7.58 -13.52 12.70
CA GLU A 301 8.71 -14.34 12.25
C GLU A 301 9.48 -13.68 11.09
N LEU A 302 8.78 -13.05 10.13
CA LEU A 302 9.41 -12.30 9.06
C LEU A 302 10.25 -11.14 9.61
N VAL A 303 9.70 -10.34 10.53
CA VAL A 303 10.39 -9.23 11.18
C VAL A 303 11.63 -9.71 11.96
N GLN A 304 11.50 -10.82 12.69
CA GLN A 304 12.61 -11.42 13.44
C GLN A 304 13.70 -11.95 12.50
N ARG A 305 13.34 -12.67 11.43
CA ARG A 305 14.26 -13.20 10.43
C ARG A 305 15.11 -12.10 9.79
N GLU A 306 14.50 -10.94 9.55
CA GLU A 306 15.19 -9.77 9.01
C GLU A 306 15.95 -8.96 10.07
N SER A 307 16.03 -9.45 11.30
CA SER A 307 16.75 -8.80 12.41
C SER A 307 16.28 -7.37 12.66
N LEU A 308 14.97 -7.16 12.60
CA LEU A 308 14.31 -5.89 12.92
C LEU A 308 13.65 -5.95 14.30
N SER A 309 13.62 -4.82 15.01
CA SER A 309 12.94 -4.68 16.29
C SER A 309 11.58 -3.98 16.10
N ILE A 310 10.53 -4.51 16.73
CA ILE A 310 9.19 -3.93 16.65
C ILE A 310 9.14 -2.66 17.49
N VAL A 311 8.91 -1.50 16.85
CA VAL A 311 8.67 -0.20 17.51
C VAL A 311 7.18 0.00 17.76
N HIS A 312 6.36 -0.38 16.78
CA HIS A 312 4.90 -0.34 16.85
C HIS A 312 4.34 -1.52 16.08
N PHE A 313 3.27 -2.11 16.57
CA PHE A 313 2.55 -3.19 15.89
C PHE A 313 1.05 -2.98 16.07
N HIS A 314 0.34 -2.90 14.96
CA HIS A 314 -1.11 -2.74 14.90
C HIS A 314 -1.74 -3.98 14.29
N GLN A 315 -2.92 -4.33 14.80
CA GLN A 315 -3.72 -5.47 14.33
C GLN A 315 -5.18 -5.08 14.23
N GLU A 316 -5.76 -5.37 13.08
CA GLU A 316 -7.20 -5.28 12.85
C GLU A 316 -7.64 -6.40 11.89
N GLU A 317 -8.94 -6.51 11.61
CA GLU A 317 -9.47 -7.54 10.71
C GLU A 317 -8.90 -7.46 9.30
N ALA A 318 -8.54 -6.26 8.84
CA ALA A 318 -8.00 -6.04 7.49
C ALA A 318 -6.53 -6.45 7.40
N CYS A 319 -5.73 -6.16 8.43
CA CYS A 319 -4.28 -6.18 8.32
C CYS A 319 -3.54 -6.40 9.64
N TYR A 320 -2.26 -6.69 9.46
CA TYR A 320 -1.19 -6.38 10.40
C TYR A 320 -0.34 -5.27 9.81
N SER A 321 0.04 -4.30 10.63
CA SER A 321 0.96 -3.24 10.22
C SER A 321 1.90 -2.87 11.35
N GLY A 322 3.00 -2.22 11.04
CA GLY A 322 3.92 -1.83 12.09
C GLY A 322 5.08 -1.00 11.59
N ARG A 323 5.81 -0.44 12.55
CA ARG A 323 7.11 0.20 12.34
C ARG A 323 8.19 -0.66 12.97
N PHE A 324 9.21 -0.96 12.21
CA PHE A 324 10.29 -1.88 12.54
C PHE A 324 11.62 -1.15 12.46
N LEU A 325 12.39 -1.17 13.55
CA LEU A 325 13.70 -0.52 13.66
C LEU A 325 14.80 -1.45 13.16
N ARG A 326 15.68 -0.96 12.31
CA ARG A 326 16.93 -1.63 11.95
C ARG A 326 18.05 -1.19 12.88
N SER A 327 18.55 -2.08 13.73
CA SER A 327 19.69 -1.87 14.63
C SER A 327 21.03 -1.81 13.89
#